data_db1516355758bde9aa49a729214ea2d4
#
_entry.id   db1516355758bde9aa49a729214ea2d4
#
_cell.length_a   1.000
_cell.length_b   1.000
_cell.length_c   1.000
_cell.angle_alpha   90.00
_cell.angle_beta   90.00
_cell.angle_gamma   90.00
#
_symmetry.space_group_name_H-M   'P 1'
#
loop_
_entity.id
_entity.type
_entity.pdbx_description
1 polymer ?
#
loop_
_entity_poly.entity_id
_entity_poly.type
_entity_poly.pdbx_seq_one_letter_code
_entity_poly.pdbx_strand_id
1 'polypeptide(L)'
;MDLEDLYDDNNKLKVPLRRSLAENKKVLGILFENCGDVVQKSFAMERAEGMVYMHVVYIDGLTNNGMIEETILKPLSYEWRGNSAKDVWDSILYQEVQTADIKEETSFDKTVGSILKGDTAIFIDGYARSMIVSSKKLPLRGISENDTEAGMRGPKDSFNEGFRQSTALIRRRIKDAKLRVEQDTIGERTRTDYALVYLADVASEELVKRVREDMHHYDIDAIYDSGMAQHLMENWYSPFPTFQSTTRPDKV
;
A
#
# COMPACT_ATOMS: atom_id res chain seq x y z
N MET A 1 5.51 13.22 -16.58
CA MET A 1 6.29 13.09 -15.33
C MET A 1 6.21 11.64 -14.97
N ASP A 2 7.30 10.96 -15.15
CA ASP A 2 7.40 9.52 -14.95
C ASP A 2 7.91 9.22 -13.55
N LEU A 3 7.83 7.96 -13.12
CA LEU A 3 8.25 7.56 -11.78
C LEU A 3 9.71 7.95 -11.49
N GLU A 4 10.59 7.78 -12.46
CA GLU A 4 12.02 8.10 -12.34
C GLU A 4 12.28 9.61 -12.16
N ASP A 5 11.44 10.45 -12.77
CA ASP A 5 11.53 11.90 -12.62
C ASP A 5 11.30 12.38 -11.17
N LEU A 6 10.68 11.55 -10.33
CA LEU A 6 10.37 11.88 -8.94
C LEU A 6 11.56 11.72 -8.01
N TYR A 7 12.57 10.95 -8.40
CA TYR A 7 13.71 10.60 -7.56
C TYR A 7 14.99 11.37 -7.92
N ASP A 8 15.85 11.57 -6.93
CA ASP A 8 17.21 12.06 -7.11
C ASP A 8 18.20 10.88 -7.26
N ASP A 9 19.49 11.20 -7.52
CA ASP A 9 20.57 10.23 -7.68
C ASP A 9 20.80 9.35 -6.43
N ASN A 10 20.28 9.76 -5.27
CA ASN A 10 20.34 9.03 -4.01
C ASN A 10 19.08 8.22 -3.73
N ASN A 11 18.21 8.02 -4.72
CA ASN A 11 16.92 7.33 -4.61
C ASN A 11 15.98 7.95 -3.56
N LYS A 12 16.02 9.28 -3.39
CA LYS A 12 15.11 10.04 -2.54
C LYS A 12 14.15 10.84 -3.39
N LEU A 13 12.93 10.99 -2.89
CA LEU A 13 11.94 11.84 -3.56
C LEU A 13 12.35 13.31 -3.49
N LYS A 14 12.66 13.90 -4.66
CA LYS A 14 13.05 15.30 -4.81
C LYS A 14 11.86 16.26 -4.90
N VAL A 15 10.65 15.75 -4.92
CA VAL A 15 9.43 16.53 -5.04
C VAL A 15 9.04 17.11 -3.68
N PRO A 16 8.83 18.44 -3.55
CA PRO A 16 8.37 19.03 -2.30
C PRO A 16 6.86 18.79 -2.11
N LEU A 17 6.40 18.82 -0.85
CA LEU A 17 4.99 18.95 -0.56
C LEU A 17 4.45 20.28 -1.09
N ARG A 18 3.33 20.24 -1.80
CA ARG A 18 2.66 21.39 -2.38
C ARG A 18 1.45 21.80 -1.54
N ARG A 19 1.08 23.07 -1.61
CA ARG A 19 -0.18 23.55 -1.00
C ARG A 19 -1.40 22.99 -1.72
N SER A 20 -1.30 22.80 -3.04
CA SER A 20 -2.37 22.20 -3.85
C SER A 20 -2.49 20.71 -3.56
N LEU A 21 -3.62 20.29 -3.03
CA LEU A 21 -3.94 18.89 -2.81
C LEU A 21 -3.96 18.10 -4.13
N ALA A 22 -4.41 18.73 -5.22
CA ALA A 22 -4.45 18.10 -6.54
C ALA A 22 -3.05 17.73 -7.06
N GLU A 23 -2.04 18.60 -6.82
CA GLU A 23 -0.65 18.30 -7.19
C GLU A 23 -0.07 17.17 -6.36
N ASN A 24 -0.30 17.16 -5.04
CA ASN A 24 0.14 16.07 -4.17
C ASN A 24 -0.51 14.74 -4.55
N LYS A 25 -1.81 14.74 -4.85
CA LYS A 25 -2.53 13.54 -5.34
C LYS A 25 -1.97 13.02 -6.66
N LYS A 26 -1.59 13.91 -7.58
CA LYS A 26 -0.98 13.50 -8.85
C LYS A 26 0.34 12.76 -8.62
N VAL A 27 1.19 13.29 -7.73
CA VAL A 27 2.46 12.64 -7.37
C VAL A 27 2.22 11.30 -6.69
N LEU A 28 1.28 11.22 -5.73
CA LEU A 28 0.91 9.96 -5.06
C LEU A 28 0.35 8.94 -6.04
N GLY A 29 -0.43 9.37 -7.03
CA GLY A 29 -0.95 8.51 -8.09
C GLY A 29 0.15 7.86 -8.94
N ILE A 30 1.22 8.60 -9.26
CA ILE A 30 2.38 8.07 -9.98
C ILE A 30 3.20 7.14 -9.09
N LEU A 31 3.45 7.56 -7.84
CA LEU A 31 4.24 6.77 -6.88
C LEU A 31 3.61 5.41 -6.57
N PHE A 32 2.30 5.36 -6.43
CA PHE A 32 1.54 4.17 -6.06
C PHE A 32 0.68 3.62 -7.21
N GLU A 33 1.07 3.90 -8.43
CA GLU A 33 0.47 3.29 -9.61
C GLU A 33 0.58 1.77 -9.54
N ASN A 34 -0.48 1.06 -9.91
CA ASN A 34 -0.57 -0.41 -9.85
C ASN A 34 -0.28 -1.01 -8.45
N CYS A 35 -0.62 -0.25 -7.39
CA CYS A 35 -0.52 -0.70 -6.00
C CYS A 35 -1.91 -0.90 -5.40
N GLY A 36 -2.51 -2.07 -5.58
CA GLY A 36 -3.85 -2.39 -5.08
C GLY A 36 -3.93 -2.51 -3.54
N ASP A 37 -2.80 -2.52 -2.86
CA ASP A 37 -2.69 -2.51 -1.41
C ASP A 37 -2.62 -1.10 -0.81
N VAL A 38 -2.46 -0.05 -1.65
CA VAL A 38 -2.41 1.34 -1.19
C VAL A 38 -3.79 1.98 -1.31
N VAL A 39 -4.35 2.31 -0.18
CA VAL A 39 -5.66 2.99 -0.10
C VAL A 39 -5.45 4.49 -0.15
N GLN A 40 -6.08 5.13 -1.12
CA GLN A 40 -6.11 6.58 -1.31
C GLN A 40 -7.56 7.07 -1.29
N LYS A 41 -7.96 7.80 -0.25
CA LYS A 41 -9.33 8.29 -0.08
C LYS A 41 -9.36 9.79 0.06
N SER A 42 -10.11 10.46 -0.82
CA SER A 42 -10.39 11.90 -0.72
C SER A 42 -11.76 12.11 -0.10
N PHE A 43 -11.87 13.14 0.74
CA PHE A 43 -13.13 13.58 1.30
C PHE A 43 -13.08 15.10 1.53
N ALA A 44 -14.22 15.68 1.79
CA ALA A 44 -14.37 17.09 2.08
C ALA A 44 -15.19 17.26 3.35
N MET A 45 -14.82 18.24 4.16
CA MET A 45 -15.51 18.62 5.37
C MET A 45 -16.07 20.05 5.19
N GLU A 46 -17.31 20.25 5.50
CA GLU A 46 -17.92 21.58 5.53
C GLU A 46 -17.56 22.30 6.83
N ARG A 47 -17.08 23.52 6.71
CA ARG A 47 -16.78 24.44 7.82
C ARG A 47 -17.41 25.80 7.59
N ALA A 48 -17.44 26.61 8.65
CA ALA A 48 -18.00 27.97 8.57
C ALA A 48 -17.36 28.85 7.49
N GLU A 49 -16.08 28.60 7.17
CA GLU A 49 -15.31 29.35 6.19
C GLU A 49 -15.32 28.72 4.79
N GLY A 50 -15.98 27.56 4.59
CA GLY A 50 -16.06 26.85 3.32
C GLY A 50 -15.65 25.39 3.41
N MET A 51 -15.54 24.74 2.25
CA MET A 51 -15.18 23.33 2.14
C MET A 51 -13.68 23.13 2.32
N VAL A 52 -13.30 22.23 3.23
CA VAL A 52 -11.92 21.78 3.41
C VAL A 52 -11.74 20.41 2.75
N TYR A 53 -10.86 20.34 1.76
CA TYR A 53 -10.58 19.09 1.04
C TYR A 53 -9.37 18.39 1.65
N MET A 54 -9.51 17.08 1.84
CA MET A 54 -8.50 16.24 2.46
C MET A 54 -8.28 14.96 1.66
N HIS A 55 -7.08 14.40 1.82
CA HIS A 55 -6.71 13.14 1.20
C HIS A 55 -5.94 12.28 2.19
N VAL A 56 -6.40 11.07 2.41
CA VAL A 56 -5.81 10.09 3.34
C VAL A 56 -5.19 8.97 2.53
N VAL A 57 -3.96 8.60 2.90
CA VAL A 57 -3.20 7.55 2.23
C VAL A 57 -2.61 6.60 3.27
N TYR A 58 -2.82 5.32 3.08
CA TYR A 58 -2.26 4.26 3.93
C TYR A 58 -2.15 2.94 3.16
N ILE A 59 -1.39 1.98 3.72
CA ILE A 59 -1.23 0.64 3.13
C ILE A 59 -2.11 -0.35 3.89
N ASP A 60 -3.06 -0.96 3.17
CA ASP A 60 -3.91 -2.02 3.72
C ASP A 60 -3.07 -3.25 4.09
N GLY A 61 -3.39 -3.84 5.24
CA GLY A 61 -2.62 -4.94 5.81
C GLY A 61 -1.45 -4.51 6.73
N LEU A 62 -0.85 -3.32 6.53
CA LEU A 62 0.13 -2.75 7.45
C LEU A 62 -0.51 -1.87 8.54
N THR A 63 -1.67 -1.32 8.25
CA THR A 63 -2.41 -0.40 9.11
C THR A 63 -3.58 -1.08 9.82
N ASN A 64 -4.01 -0.52 10.93
CA ASN A 64 -5.23 -0.92 11.61
C ASN A 64 -6.42 -0.12 11.05
N ASN A 65 -7.15 -0.73 10.10
CA ASN A 65 -8.26 -0.09 9.41
C ASN A 65 -9.38 0.37 10.38
N GLY A 66 -9.66 -0.41 11.42
CA GLY A 66 -10.64 -0.04 12.43
C GLY A 66 -10.24 1.23 13.20
N MET A 67 -8.96 1.34 13.56
CA MET A 67 -8.43 2.55 14.18
C MET A 67 -8.53 3.76 13.23
N ILE A 68 -8.13 3.61 11.96
CA ILE A 68 -8.24 4.69 10.97
C ILE A 68 -9.68 5.15 10.83
N GLU A 69 -10.61 4.22 10.74
CA GLU A 69 -12.03 4.53 10.59
C GLU A 69 -12.57 5.28 11.80
N GLU A 70 -12.27 4.82 13.02
CA GLU A 70 -12.80 5.40 14.25
C GLU A 70 -12.10 6.71 14.67
N THR A 71 -10.78 6.79 14.54
CA THR A 71 -10.01 7.93 15.07
C THR A 71 -9.70 9.00 14.03
N ILE A 72 -9.81 8.69 12.74
CA ILE A 72 -9.51 9.62 11.64
C ILE A 72 -10.75 9.89 10.82
N LEU A 73 -11.31 8.85 10.17
CA LEU A 73 -12.34 9.08 9.16
C LEU A 73 -13.67 9.52 9.76
N LYS A 74 -14.12 8.89 10.84
CA LYS A 74 -15.37 9.30 11.51
C LYS A 74 -15.30 10.72 12.05
N PRO A 75 -14.29 11.11 12.88
CA PRO A 75 -14.22 12.48 13.38
C PRO A 75 -14.16 13.52 12.27
N LEU A 76 -13.42 13.25 11.20
CA LEU A 76 -13.30 14.16 10.06
C LEU A 76 -14.55 14.17 9.14
N SER A 77 -15.48 13.22 9.29
CA SER A 77 -16.71 13.13 8.48
C SER A 77 -17.92 13.76 9.15
N TYR A 78 -17.88 14.05 10.46
CA TYR A 78 -18.98 14.71 11.17
C TYR A 78 -18.95 16.22 10.94
N GLU A 79 -20.15 16.81 10.81
CA GLU A 79 -20.31 18.27 10.80
C GLU A 79 -19.69 18.88 12.06
N TRP A 80 -18.68 19.69 11.85
CA TRP A 80 -18.04 20.37 12.97
C TRP A 80 -18.96 21.45 13.55
N ARG A 81 -19.38 21.26 14.79
CA ARG A 81 -20.25 22.20 15.52
C ARG A 81 -19.51 23.13 16.48
N GLY A 82 -18.20 23.23 16.38
CA GLY A 82 -17.37 24.02 17.31
C GLY A 82 -17.04 25.41 16.81
N ASN A 83 -16.90 26.33 17.78
CA ASN A 83 -16.47 27.70 17.55
C ASN A 83 -15.00 27.76 17.08
N SER A 84 -14.79 28.42 15.94
CA SER A 84 -13.60 29.20 15.60
C SER A 84 -12.24 28.73 16.14
N ALA A 85 -11.71 27.62 15.63
CA ALA A 85 -10.27 27.48 15.58
C ALA A 85 -9.75 28.41 14.46
N LYS A 86 -8.81 29.30 14.78
CA LYS A 86 -8.23 30.26 13.84
C LYS A 86 -7.47 29.61 12.66
N ASP A 87 -7.16 28.30 12.76
CA ASP A 87 -6.50 27.52 11.73
C ASP A 87 -7.14 26.13 11.63
N VAL A 88 -7.55 25.76 10.43
CA VAL A 88 -8.10 24.43 10.11
C VAL A 88 -7.12 23.32 10.47
N TRP A 89 -5.83 23.55 10.24
CA TRP A 89 -4.77 22.60 10.59
C TRP A 89 -4.74 22.29 12.10
N ASP A 90 -4.70 23.33 12.92
CA ASP A 90 -4.63 23.19 14.37
C ASP A 90 -5.89 22.51 14.92
N SER A 91 -7.05 22.80 14.35
CA SER A 91 -8.30 22.17 14.74
C SER A 91 -8.29 20.66 14.46
N ILE A 92 -7.83 20.25 13.29
CA ILE A 92 -7.72 18.83 12.94
C ILE A 92 -6.68 18.14 13.81
N LEU A 93 -5.52 18.78 14.01
CA LEU A 93 -4.41 18.22 14.76
C LEU A 93 -4.74 18.02 16.25
N TYR A 94 -5.40 19.01 16.89
CA TYR A 94 -5.59 19.02 18.34
C TYR A 94 -6.99 18.61 18.81
N GLN A 95 -7.99 18.63 17.94
CA GLN A 95 -9.38 18.44 18.37
C GLN A 95 -10.07 17.26 17.69
N GLU A 96 -9.75 16.96 16.43
CA GLU A 96 -10.52 16.01 15.64
C GLU A 96 -9.84 14.63 15.55
N VAL A 97 -8.54 14.59 15.32
CA VAL A 97 -7.81 13.33 15.25
C VAL A 97 -7.43 12.86 16.65
N GLN A 98 -8.21 11.91 17.19
CA GLN A 98 -8.09 11.42 18.57
C GLN A 98 -7.04 10.30 18.68
N THR A 99 -5.79 10.60 18.39
CA THR A 99 -4.68 9.65 18.56
C THR A 99 -3.50 10.29 19.26
N ALA A 100 -2.79 9.49 20.06
CA ALA A 100 -1.69 9.96 20.89
C ALA A 100 -0.39 10.26 20.13
N ASP A 101 -0.21 9.72 18.91
CA ASP A 101 1.03 9.86 18.15
C ASP A 101 0.74 10.42 16.75
N ILE A 102 0.71 11.77 16.68
CA ILE A 102 0.59 12.53 15.45
C ILE A 102 1.87 13.33 15.25
N LYS A 103 2.41 13.30 14.04
CA LYS A 103 3.59 14.09 13.64
C LYS A 103 3.27 14.91 12.42
N GLU A 104 3.79 16.12 12.39
CA GLU A 104 3.81 16.94 11.19
C GLU A 104 5.06 16.64 10.38
N GLU A 105 4.88 16.56 9.05
CA GLU A 105 6.00 16.34 8.14
C GLU A 105 5.90 17.31 6.96
N THR A 106 7.03 17.94 6.64
CA THR A 106 7.15 18.91 5.54
C THR A 106 7.86 18.34 4.31
N SER A 107 8.42 17.15 4.45
CA SER A 107 9.12 16.44 3.37
C SER A 107 8.22 15.37 2.76
N PHE A 108 8.07 15.38 1.43
CA PHE A 108 7.32 14.36 0.72
C PHE A 108 7.96 12.97 0.89
N ASP A 109 9.29 12.90 0.81
CA ASP A 109 10.08 11.67 0.99
C ASP A 109 9.83 11.02 2.36
N LYS A 110 9.88 11.83 3.44
CA LYS A 110 9.62 11.32 4.79
C LYS A 110 8.16 10.93 4.98
N THR A 111 7.22 11.65 4.37
CA THR A 111 5.79 11.31 4.38
C THR A 111 5.57 9.94 3.75
N VAL A 112 6.10 9.72 2.56
CA VAL A 112 6.03 8.42 1.86
C VAL A 112 6.74 7.33 2.67
N GLY A 113 7.92 7.62 3.23
CA GLY A 113 8.62 6.70 4.11
C GLY A 113 7.82 6.29 5.35
N SER A 114 6.96 7.16 5.88
CA SER A 114 6.04 6.83 6.99
C SER A 114 4.88 5.95 6.51
N ILE A 115 4.29 6.24 5.35
CA ILE A 115 3.25 5.39 4.73
C ILE A 115 3.79 3.97 4.52
N LEU A 116 4.99 3.83 3.98
CA LEU A 116 5.64 2.54 3.74
C LEU A 116 5.97 1.76 5.03
N LYS A 117 6.00 2.43 6.18
CA LYS A 117 6.16 1.81 7.51
C LYS A 117 4.84 1.42 8.16
N GLY A 118 3.70 1.72 7.53
CA GLY A 118 2.35 1.42 8.01
C GLY A 118 1.70 2.55 8.82
N ASP A 119 2.20 3.78 8.71
CA ASP A 119 1.53 4.97 9.23
C ASP A 119 0.51 5.49 8.20
N THR A 120 -0.46 6.26 8.65
CA THR A 120 -1.45 6.94 7.80
C THR A 120 -1.01 8.38 7.58
N ALA A 121 -0.97 8.82 6.33
CA ALA A 121 -0.71 10.22 5.99
C ALA A 121 -2.02 10.93 5.63
N ILE A 122 -2.19 12.15 6.14
CA ILE A 122 -3.31 13.05 5.85
C ILE A 122 -2.76 14.31 5.20
N PHE A 123 -3.25 14.62 4.01
CA PHE A 123 -2.95 15.84 3.27
C PHE A 123 -4.18 16.74 3.29
N ILE A 124 -4.00 18.02 3.54
CA ILE A 124 -5.07 19.02 3.59
C ILE A 124 -4.79 20.08 2.54
N ASP A 125 -5.79 20.45 1.76
CA ASP A 125 -5.66 21.50 0.76
C ASP A 125 -5.28 22.83 1.39
N GLY A 126 -4.42 23.59 0.72
CA GLY A 126 -3.88 24.86 1.24
C GLY A 126 -2.59 24.73 2.07
N TYR A 127 -2.19 23.53 2.49
CA TYR A 127 -1.01 23.32 3.34
C TYR A 127 0.08 22.51 2.64
N ALA A 128 1.33 23.02 2.68
CA ALA A 128 2.51 22.34 2.13
C ALA A 128 3.17 21.44 3.20
N ARG A 129 2.38 20.69 3.95
CA ARG A 129 2.77 19.75 4.99
C ARG A 129 1.74 18.64 5.11
N SER A 130 2.11 17.52 5.69
CA SER A 130 1.24 16.37 5.94
C SER A 130 1.19 16.05 7.43
N MET A 131 0.08 15.47 7.88
CA MET A 131 -0.03 14.84 9.19
C MET A 131 0.23 13.36 9.06
N ILE A 132 1.10 12.83 9.90
CA ILE A 132 1.39 11.41 9.99
C ILE A 132 0.80 10.88 11.29
N VAL A 133 -0.14 9.97 11.14
CA VAL A 133 -0.83 9.31 12.25
C VAL A 133 -0.29 7.90 12.40
N SER A 134 0.22 7.54 13.57
CA SER A 134 0.69 6.19 13.86
C SER A 134 -0.51 5.23 13.90
N SER A 135 -0.63 4.41 12.89
CA SER A 135 -1.75 3.47 12.71
C SER A 135 -1.29 2.03 12.46
N LYS A 136 -0.03 1.74 12.78
CA LYS A 136 0.59 0.45 12.51
C LYS A 136 -0.17 -0.69 13.15
N LYS A 137 -0.54 -1.66 12.35
CA LYS A 137 -1.00 -2.95 12.83
C LYS A 137 0.23 -3.84 13.03
N LEU A 138 0.61 -4.06 14.28
CA LEU A 138 1.55 -5.12 14.58
C LEU A 138 0.80 -6.46 14.42
N PRO A 139 1.20 -7.33 13.51
CA PRO A 139 0.66 -8.67 13.45
C PRO A 139 1.15 -9.43 14.68
N LEU A 140 0.44 -9.25 15.78
CA LEU A 140 0.63 -10.04 16.98
C LEU A 140 -0.03 -11.40 16.73
N ARG A 141 0.78 -12.39 16.39
CA ARG A 141 0.46 -13.82 16.28
C ARG A 141 -0.77 -14.22 15.46
N GLY A 142 -0.55 -14.77 14.39
CA GLY A 142 -1.29 -15.49 13.37
C GLY A 142 -0.34 -15.95 12.29
N ILE A 143 0.96 -15.65 12.47
CA ILE A 143 2.02 -16.18 11.64
C ILE A 143 2.31 -17.57 12.18
N SER A 144 1.76 -18.60 11.54
CA SER A 144 2.09 -19.98 11.82
C SER A 144 3.59 -20.20 11.58
N GLU A 145 4.23 -20.97 12.44
CA GLU A 145 5.57 -21.49 12.14
C GLU A 145 5.47 -22.32 10.86
N ASN A 146 6.47 -22.19 10.02
CA ASN A 146 6.51 -22.91 8.76
C ASN A 146 6.89 -24.38 9.02
N ASP A 147 5.91 -25.26 9.05
CA ASP A 147 6.13 -26.70 9.24
C ASP A 147 6.68 -27.37 7.97
N THR A 148 6.47 -26.77 6.80
CA THR A 148 6.87 -27.34 5.50
C THR A 148 8.28 -26.95 5.07
N GLU A 149 8.78 -25.78 5.46
CA GLU A 149 10.13 -25.28 5.15
C GLU A 149 10.85 -24.82 6.44
N ALA A 150 10.93 -25.68 7.45
CA ALA A 150 11.58 -25.35 8.72
C ALA A 150 13.08 -25.08 8.53
N GLY A 151 13.46 -23.80 8.50
CA GLY A 151 14.85 -23.38 8.49
C GLY A 151 15.46 -23.39 9.89
N MET A 152 16.64 -23.98 10.07
CA MET A 152 17.36 -23.95 11.37
C MET A 152 17.81 -22.54 11.76
N ARG A 153 17.87 -21.60 10.81
CA ARG A 153 18.23 -20.19 11.00
C ARG A 153 17.43 -19.31 10.04
N GLY A 154 16.95 -18.17 10.50
CA GLY A 154 16.25 -17.15 9.69
C GLY A 154 14.87 -16.80 10.24
N PRO A 155 14.14 -15.91 9.54
CA PRO A 155 12.79 -15.53 9.91
C PRO A 155 11.86 -16.77 9.89
N LYS A 156 10.97 -16.85 10.87
CA LYS A 156 9.97 -17.91 10.95
C LYS A 156 8.64 -17.55 10.29
N ASP A 157 8.58 -16.37 9.66
CA ASP A 157 7.37 -15.91 8.98
C ASP A 157 7.07 -16.78 7.76
N SER A 158 5.82 -17.18 7.61
CA SER A 158 5.31 -17.92 6.47
C SER A 158 4.11 -17.21 5.85
N PHE A 159 3.92 -17.36 4.54
CA PHE A 159 2.67 -16.99 3.91
C PHE A 159 1.55 -17.88 4.47
N ASN A 160 0.37 -17.29 4.59
CA ASN A 160 -0.85 -17.97 5.02
C ASN A 160 -1.96 -17.70 3.99
N GLU A 161 -3.16 -18.25 4.26
CA GLU A 161 -4.33 -18.09 3.39
C GLU A 161 -4.82 -16.65 3.29
N GLY A 162 -4.37 -15.78 4.20
CA GLY A 162 -4.75 -14.37 4.22
C GLY A 162 -4.01 -13.58 3.15
N PHE A 163 -4.66 -13.34 2.00
CA PHE A 163 -4.08 -12.60 0.87
C PHE A 163 -3.44 -11.26 1.29
N ARG A 164 -4.18 -10.42 2.05
CA ARG A 164 -3.68 -9.12 2.54
C ARG A 164 -2.53 -9.26 3.53
N GLN A 165 -2.51 -10.32 4.33
CA GLN A 165 -1.43 -10.58 5.26
C GLN A 165 -0.15 -10.96 4.51
N SER A 166 -0.29 -11.75 3.45
CA SER A 166 0.83 -12.19 2.60
C SER A 166 1.47 -11.01 1.86
N THR A 167 0.70 -10.12 1.25
CA THR A 167 1.22 -8.90 0.61
C THR A 167 1.87 -7.94 1.63
N ALA A 168 1.28 -7.80 2.82
CA ALA A 168 1.85 -7.00 3.90
C ALA A 168 3.20 -7.54 4.41
N LEU A 169 3.41 -8.86 4.43
CA LEU A 169 4.71 -9.45 4.79
C LEU A 169 5.81 -9.04 3.81
N ILE A 170 5.51 -8.94 2.52
CA ILE A 170 6.45 -8.46 1.49
C ILE A 170 6.73 -6.96 1.71
N ARG A 171 5.67 -6.12 1.86
CA ARG A 171 5.81 -4.68 2.12
C ARG A 171 6.64 -4.36 3.36
N ARG A 172 6.53 -5.18 4.42
CA ARG A 172 7.33 -4.99 5.65
C ARG A 172 8.82 -5.17 5.42
N ARG A 173 9.20 -6.03 4.47
CA ARG A 173 10.60 -6.28 4.11
C ARG A 173 11.10 -5.24 3.12
N ILE A 174 10.31 -4.94 2.10
CA ILE A 174 10.66 -4.01 1.03
C ILE A 174 9.86 -2.72 1.23
N LYS A 175 10.48 -1.75 1.90
CA LYS A 175 9.89 -0.43 2.19
C LYS A 175 10.25 0.55 1.08
N ASP A 176 9.92 0.20 -0.15
CA ASP A 176 10.20 1.01 -1.33
C ASP A 176 8.88 1.35 -2.03
N ALA A 177 8.71 2.61 -2.44
CA ALA A 177 7.55 3.05 -3.19
C ALA A 177 7.53 2.53 -4.63
N LYS A 178 8.66 2.03 -5.13
CA LYS A 178 8.76 1.36 -6.43
C LYS A 178 8.25 -0.08 -6.41
N LEU A 179 8.00 -0.66 -5.24
CA LEU A 179 7.38 -1.98 -5.13
C LEU A 179 5.93 -1.89 -5.61
N ARG A 180 5.61 -2.63 -6.65
CA ARG A 180 4.26 -2.78 -7.19
C ARG A 180 3.60 -4.02 -6.60
N VAL A 181 2.32 -3.90 -6.29
CA VAL A 181 1.47 -5.00 -5.81
C VAL A 181 0.20 -4.95 -6.63
N GLU A 182 0.27 -5.47 -7.84
CA GLU A 182 -0.89 -5.56 -8.73
C GLU A 182 -1.80 -6.68 -8.24
N GLN A 183 -3.06 -6.36 -7.99
CA GLN A 183 -4.04 -7.31 -7.49
C GLN A 183 -5.08 -7.55 -8.55
N ASP A 184 -5.39 -8.82 -8.78
CA ASP A 184 -6.41 -9.25 -9.70
C ASP A 184 -7.00 -10.59 -9.28
N THR A 185 -7.97 -11.09 -10.02
CA THR A 185 -8.63 -12.37 -9.76
C THR A 185 -8.48 -13.30 -10.94
N ILE A 186 -8.36 -14.60 -10.67
CA ILE A 186 -8.27 -15.64 -11.69
C ILE A 186 -9.31 -16.72 -11.46
N GLY A 187 -9.82 -17.29 -12.57
CA GLY A 187 -10.90 -18.27 -12.56
C GLY A 187 -12.28 -17.63 -12.66
N GLU A 188 -13.08 -18.05 -13.64
CA GLU A 188 -14.41 -17.48 -13.89
C GLU A 188 -15.38 -17.65 -12.72
N ARG A 189 -15.33 -18.82 -12.06
CA ARG A 189 -16.23 -19.17 -10.96
C ARG A 189 -15.63 -18.96 -9.60
N THR A 190 -14.35 -19.32 -9.40
CA THR A 190 -13.70 -19.18 -8.09
C THR A 190 -13.28 -17.77 -7.80
N ARG A 191 -12.94 -16.95 -8.82
CA ARG A 191 -12.42 -15.58 -8.66
C ARG A 191 -11.37 -15.49 -7.56
N THR A 192 -10.38 -16.39 -7.65
CA THR A 192 -9.32 -16.48 -6.67
C THR A 192 -8.41 -15.26 -6.76
N ASP A 193 -8.26 -14.56 -5.63
CA ASP A 193 -7.38 -13.38 -5.56
C ASP A 193 -5.92 -13.77 -5.74
N TYR A 194 -5.20 -13.04 -6.56
CA TYR A 194 -3.74 -13.12 -6.67
C TYR A 194 -3.09 -11.75 -6.71
N ALA A 195 -1.80 -11.70 -6.43
CA ALA A 195 -1.00 -10.48 -6.57
C ALA A 195 0.26 -10.76 -7.38
N LEU A 196 0.50 -9.93 -8.38
CA LEU A 196 1.79 -9.84 -9.05
C LEU A 196 2.63 -8.78 -8.34
N VAL A 197 3.77 -9.20 -7.76
CA VAL A 197 4.62 -8.34 -6.95
C VAL A 197 5.99 -8.20 -7.60
N TYR A 198 6.41 -6.96 -7.86
CA TYR A 198 7.70 -6.67 -8.51
C TYR A 198 8.20 -5.26 -8.18
N LEU A 199 9.50 -5.02 -8.38
CA LEU A 199 10.10 -3.68 -8.31
C LEU A 199 10.07 -3.04 -9.71
N ALA A 200 9.46 -1.86 -9.82
CA ALA A 200 9.23 -1.18 -11.10
C ALA A 200 10.53 -0.75 -11.81
N ASP A 201 11.61 -0.53 -11.05
CA ASP A 201 12.93 -0.16 -11.60
C ASP A 201 13.85 -1.35 -11.86
N VAL A 202 13.41 -2.57 -11.54
CA VAL A 202 14.21 -3.81 -11.72
C VAL A 202 13.55 -4.76 -12.71
N ALA A 203 12.22 -4.92 -12.62
CA ALA A 203 11.50 -5.83 -13.47
C ALA A 203 11.37 -5.28 -14.91
N SER A 204 11.65 -6.11 -15.90
CA SER A 204 11.40 -5.76 -17.30
C SER A 204 9.88 -5.64 -17.54
N GLU A 205 9.45 -4.54 -18.16
CA GLU A 205 8.04 -4.35 -18.53
C GLU A 205 7.52 -5.48 -19.43
N GLU A 206 8.37 -6.00 -20.32
CA GLU A 206 8.03 -7.10 -21.21
C GLU A 206 7.75 -8.38 -20.40
N LEU A 207 8.56 -8.67 -19.37
CA LEU A 207 8.34 -9.81 -18.49
C LEU A 207 7.03 -9.67 -17.70
N VAL A 208 6.80 -8.52 -17.10
CA VAL A 208 5.56 -8.23 -16.34
C VAL A 208 4.33 -8.39 -17.24
N LYS A 209 4.40 -7.83 -18.43
CA LYS A 209 3.32 -7.95 -19.43
C LYS A 209 3.07 -9.40 -19.80
N ARG A 210 4.11 -10.17 -20.09
CA ARG A 210 4.00 -11.60 -20.43
C ARG A 210 3.35 -12.40 -19.31
N VAL A 211 3.82 -12.24 -18.06
CA VAL A 211 3.23 -12.95 -16.90
C VAL A 211 1.73 -12.61 -16.77
N ARG A 212 1.37 -11.34 -16.96
CA ARG A 212 -0.03 -10.91 -16.91
C ARG A 212 -0.86 -11.55 -18.04
N GLU A 213 -0.32 -11.61 -19.24
CA GLU A 213 -0.96 -12.26 -20.39
C GLU A 213 -1.10 -13.78 -20.15
N ASP A 214 -0.07 -14.44 -19.65
CA ASP A 214 -0.09 -15.88 -19.37
C ASP A 214 -1.13 -16.23 -18.29
N MET A 215 -1.27 -15.40 -17.25
CA MET A 215 -2.29 -15.60 -16.21
C MET A 215 -3.73 -15.51 -16.75
N HIS A 216 -3.95 -14.70 -17.79
CA HIS A 216 -5.28 -14.51 -18.40
C HIS A 216 -5.48 -15.28 -19.70
N HIS A 217 -4.46 -16.03 -20.15
CA HIS A 217 -4.52 -16.72 -21.44
C HIS A 217 -5.55 -17.86 -21.47
N TYR A 218 -5.77 -18.50 -20.33
CA TYR A 218 -6.66 -19.64 -20.23
C TYR A 218 -7.97 -19.26 -19.54
N ASP A 219 -9.06 -19.64 -20.21
CA ASP A 219 -10.41 -19.51 -19.68
C ASP A 219 -10.69 -20.70 -18.76
N ILE A 220 -10.45 -20.53 -17.47
CA ILE A 220 -10.50 -21.60 -16.48
C ILE A 220 -11.57 -21.30 -15.44
N ASP A 221 -12.42 -22.30 -15.17
CA ASP A 221 -13.50 -22.18 -14.18
C ASP A 221 -12.95 -21.92 -12.76
N ALA A 222 -11.83 -22.56 -12.39
CA ALA A 222 -11.33 -22.55 -11.04
C ALA A 222 -9.82 -22.70 -10.93
N ILE A 223 -9.19 -21.90 -10.06
CA ILE A 223 -7.81 -22.09 -9.60
C ILE A 223 -7.84 -22.14 -8.07
N TYR A 224 -7.32 -23.23 -7.50
CA TYR A 224 -7.37 -23.46 -6.06
C TYR A 224 -6.03 -23.21 -5.35
N ASP A 225 -4.92 -23.34 -6.07
CA ASP A 225 -3.58 -23.20 -5.50
C ASP A 225 -2.56 -22.62 -6.50
N SER A 226 -1.39 -22.25 -5.97
CA SER A 226 -0.27 -21.72 -6.74
C SER A 226 0.35 -22.73 -7.70
N GLY A 227 0.22 -24.04 -7.44
CA GLY A 227 0.71 -25.10 -8.32
C GLY A 227 -0.08 -25.15 -9.63
N MET A 228 -1.41 -24.95 -9.56
CA MET A 228 -2.23 -24.83 -10.76
C MET A 228 -1.83 -23.60 -11.58
N ALA A 229 -1.63 -22.44 -10.93
CA ALA A 229 -1.18 -21.22 -11.61
C ALA A 229 0.20 -21.43 -12.25
N GLN A 230 1.13 -22.08 -11.55
CA GLN A 230 2.46 -22.43 -12.09
C GLN A 230 2.35 -23.27 -13.37
N HIS A 231 1.51 -24.29 -13.38
CA HIS A 231 1.28 -25.16 -14.56
C HIS A 231 0.80 -24.38 -15.78
N LEU A 232 0.02 -23.32 -15.59
CA LEU A 232 -0.47 -22.49 -16.71
C LEU A 232 0.63 -21.64 -17.33
N MET A 233 1.62 -21.22 -16.52
CA MET A 233 2.71 -20.37 -16.95
C MET A 233 3.95 -21.17 -17.38
N GLU A 234 4.03 -22.47 -17.07
CA GLU A 234 5.19 -23.30 -17.43
C GLU A 234 5.28 -23.51 -18.93
N ASN A 235 6.48 -23.32 -19.45
CA ASN A 235 6.76 -23.59 -20.84
C ASN A 235 6.87 -25.10 -21.09
N TRP A 236 5.92 -25.67 -21.81
CA TRP A 236 5.87 -27.08 -22.20
C TRP A 236 7.18 -27.64 -22.80
N TYR A 237 7.96 -26.80 -23.45
CA TYR A 237 9.22 -27.20 -24.11
C TYR A 237 10.44 -27.14 -23.20
N SER A 238 10.32 -26.62 -21.99
CA SER A 238 11.45 -26.55 -21.06
C SER A 238 11.62 -27.86 -20.28
N PRO A 239 12.78 -28.52 -20.38
CA PRO A 239 13.05 -29.73 -19.57
C PRO A 239 13.36 -29.40 -18.11
N PHE A 240 13.46 -28.10 -17.75
CA PHE A 240 13.73 -27.65 -16.41
C PHE A 240 12.57 -26.78 -15.89
N PRO A 241 12.25 -26.84 -14.57
CA PRO A 241 11.25 -25.98 -13.98
C PRO A 241 11.67 -24.52 -14.15
N THR A 242 10.76 -23.70 -14.66
CA THR A 242 10.98 -22.26 -14.89
C THR A 242 10.51 -21.42 -13.71
N PHE A 243 9.75 -22.00 -12.80
CA PHE A 243 9.22 -21.35 -11.61
C PHE A 243 9.69 -22.07 -10.34
N GLN A 244 9.83 -21.27 -9.29
CA GLN A 244 10.11 -21.76 -7.95
C GLN A 244 8.95 -21.37 -7.02
N SER A 245 8.41 -22.33 -6.26
CA SER A 245 7.41 -22.07 -5.24
C SER A 245 8.06 -22.00 -3.86
N THR A 246 7.59 -21.09 -3.02
CA THR A 246 8.00 -20.98 -1.62
C THR A 246 6.87 -20.48 -0.74
N THR A 247 6.81 -20.97 0.49
CA THR A 247 5.93 -20.44 1.53
C THR A 247 6.63 -19.34 2.36
N ARG A 248 7.89 -19.05 2.08
CA ARG A 248 8.73 -18.11 2.84
C ARG A 248 8.83 -16.75 2.17
N PRO A 249 8.37 -15.68 2.83
CA PRO A 249 8.46 -14.31 2.29
C PRO A 249 9.90 -13.76 2.20
N ASP A 250 10.88 -14.42 2.78
CA ASP A 250 12.29 -14.02 2.70
C ASP A 250 13.03 -14.62 1.50
N LYS A 251 12.37 -15.51 0.75
CA LYS A 251 12.91 -16.10 -0.48
C LYS A 251 12.32 -15.51 -1.75
N VAL A 252 11.35 -14.62 -1.63
CA VAL A 252 10.65 -13.95 -2.74
C VAL A 252 11.44 -12.75 -3.27
#